data_1c4a7a620dc1f7f2f93a37147e8d8186
#
_entry.id   1c4a7a620dc1f7f2f93a37147e8d8186
#
_cell.length_a   1.000
_cell.length_b   1.000
_cell.length_c   1.000
_cell.angle_alpha   90.00
_cell.angle_beta   90.00
_cell.angle_gamma   90.00
#
_symmetry.space_group_name_H-M   'P 1'
#
loop_
_entity.id
_entity.type
_entity.pdbx_description
1 polymer ?
#
loop_
_entity_poly.entity_id
_entity_poly.type
_entity_poly.pdbx_seq_one_letter_code
_entity_poly.pdbx_strand_id
1 'polypeptide(L)'
;MAKSMKKAAARSRRAGAARKRRATPRMKTSKRAAGKIDPLLAPVKGAERRNIGHVQLEVGRAGEARVKRMIYPAGFRWSTDMKPAVGTDLCMHAHVGFLARGEIHIEYADGCVVEHKAPQIVAIEPGHDGWVVGNEPVVIIEFDFEGDTVRRTGMPTAHRH
;
A
#
# COMPACT_ATOMS: atom_id res chain seq x y z
N MET A 1 -30.57 -31.92 -92.56
CA MET A 1 -29.12 -32.20 -92.75
C MET A 1 -28.37 -31.97 -91.49
N ALA A 2 -27.48 -32.93 -91.16
CA ALA A 2 -26.35 -32.85 -90.26
C ALA A 2 -26.62 -32.65 -88.73
N LYS A 3 -26.02 -33.30 -87.93
CA LYS A 3 -25.18 -34.44 -87.59
C LYS A 3 -24.96 -34.41 -86.05
N SER A 4 -25.32 -35.51 -85.50
CA SER A 4 -25.04 -35.84 -84.09
C SER A 4 -23.56 -35.79 -83.80
N MET A 5 -23.16 -35.30 -82.58
CA MET A 5 -21.93 -35.72 -81.89
C MET A 5 -22.13 -35.78 -80.40
N LYS A 6 -22.12 -37.02 -79.94
CA LYS A 6 -22.05 -37.38 -78.50
C LYS A 6 -20.72 -36.93 -77.93
N LYS A 7 -20.69 -36.34 -76.69
CA LYS A 7 -19.50 -36.14 -75.94
C LYS A 7 -19.65 -36.75 -74.57
N ALA A 8 -18.74 -37.65 -74.24
CA ALA A 8 -18.70 -38.46 -73.03
C ALA A 8 -18.43 -37.63 -71.81
N ALA A 9 -19.06 -37.99 -70.69
CA ALA A 9 -18.87 -37.45 -69.40
C ALA A 9 -17.69 -38.14 -68.69
N ALA A 10 -16.61 -37.42 -68.40
CA ALA A 10 -15.51 -37.86 -67.53
C ALA A 10 -15.86 -37.58 -66.09
N ARG A 11 -16.00 -38.64 -65.29
CA ARG A 11 -16.13 -38.58 -63.81
C ARG A 11 -14.77 -38.28 -63.19
N SER A 12 -14.63 -37.04 -62.67
CA SER A 12 -13.50 -36.68 -61.83
C SER A 12 -13.81 -37.10 -60.38
N ARG A 13 -13.03 -38.07 -59.86
CA ARG A 13 -13.01 -38.47 -58.45
C ARG A 13 -12.24 -37.40 -57.68
N ARG A 14 -12.91 -36.58 -56.89
CA ARG A 14 -12.26 -35.73 -55.92
C ARG A 14 -11.89 -36.54 -54.67
N ALA A 15 -10.61 -36.72 -54.48
CA ALA A 15 -10.03 -37.23 -53.23
C ALA A 15 -10.23 -36.19 -52.14
N GLY A 16 -10.97 -36.55 -51.09
CA GLY A 16 -11.16 -35.71 -49.92
C GLY A 16 -9.89 -35.72 -49.05
N ALA A 17 -9.14 -34.62 -49.07
CA ALA A 17 -8.03 -34.43 -48.16
C ALA A 17 -8.59 -34.11 -46.74
N ALA A 18 -8.47 -35.03 -45.83
CA ALA A 18 -8.79 -34.84 -44.41
C ALA A 18 -7.81 -33.84 -43.80
N ARG A 19 -8.26 -32.63 -43.55
CA ARG A 19 -7.52 -31.56 -42.87
C ARG A 19 -7.42 -31.91 -41.38
N LYS A 20 -6.29 -32.46 -40.95
CA LYS A 20 -5.96 -32.67 -39.55
C LYS A 20 -6.02 -31.31 -38.83
N ARG A 21 -7.04 -31.14 -37.98
CA ARG A 21 -7.14 -30.00 -37.06
C ARG A 21 -5.98 -30.06 -36.07
N ARG A 22 -5.06 -29.13 -36.22
CA ARG A 22 -3.94 -28.92 -35.28
C ARG A 22 -4.56 -28.45 -33.96
N ALA A 23 -4.45 -29.29 -32.91
CA ALA A 23 -4.86 -28.92 -31.56
C ALA A 23 -4.00 -27.75 -31.08
N THR A 24 -4.65 -26.62 -30.78
CA THR A 24 -3.99 -25.48 -30.11
C THR A 24 -3.57 -25.91 -28.69
N PRO A 25 -2.35 -25.60 -28.28
CA PRO A 25 -1.91 -25.94 -26.92
C PRO A 25 -2.74 -25.09 -25.93
N ARG A 26 -3.48 -25.78 -25.06
CA ARG A 26 -4.20 -25.20 -23.93
C ARG A 26 -3.16 -24.56 -23.00
N MET A 27 -3.07 -23.24 -23.00
CA MET A 27 -2.27 -22.47 -22.05
C MET A 27 -2.69 -22.87 -20.64
N LYS A 28 -1.79 -23.55 -19.93
CA LYS A 28 -1.95 -23.80 -18.50
C LYS A 28 -1.88 -22.44 -17.82
N THR A 29 -3.03 -21.92 -17.38
CA THR A 29 -3.08 -20.77 -16.48
C THR A 29 -2.33 -21.15 -15.21
N SER A 30 -1.13 -20.62 -15.06
CA SER A 30 -0.38 -20.70 -13.82
C SER A 30 -1.27 -20.07 -12.73
N LYS A 31 -1.72 -20.86 -11.76
CA LYS A 31 -2.29 -20.35 -10.52
C LYS A 31 -1.17 -19.54 -9.85
N ARG A 32 -1.23 -18.21 -9.97
CA ARG A 32 -0.42 -17.34 -9.14
C ARG A 32 -0.64 -17.78 -7.70
N ALA A 33 0.40 -18.27 -7.06
CA ALA A 33 0.37 -18.52 -5.63
C ALA A 33 -0.06 -17.21 -4.98
N ALA A 34 -1.18 -17.23 -4.25
CA ALA A 34 -1.60 -16.09 -3.45
C ALA A 34 -0.46 -15.83 -2.46
N GLY A 35 0.33 -14.77 -2.71
CA GLY A 35 1.42 -14.38 -1.84
C GLY A 35 0.85 -14.23 -0.42
N LYS A 36 1.56 -14.73 0.59
CA LYS A 36 1.17 -14.53 1.98
C LYS A 36 1.04 -13.02 2.21
N ILE A 37 -0.15 -12.59 2.61
CA ILE A 37 -0.39 -11.20 2.98
C ILE A 37 0.55 -10.87 4.14
N ASP A 38 1.31 -9.79 4.02
CA ASP A 38 2.17 -9.31 5.10
C ASP A 38 1.29 -8.96 6.32
N PRO A 39 1.52 -9.58 7.50
CA PRO A 39 0.71 -9.33 8.69
C PRO A 39 0.70 -7.85 9.12
N LEU A 40 1.78 -7.11 8.83
CA LEU A 40 1.87 -5.69 9.12
C LEU A 40 0.97 -4.81 8.22
N LEU A 41 0.51 -5.34 7.10
CA LEU A 41 -0.37 -4.65 6.15
C LEU A 41 -1.78 -5.26 6.12
N ALA A 42 -1.98 -6.43 6.72
CA ALA A 42 -3.29 -7.07 6.82
C ALA A 42 -4.21 -6.29 7.77
N PRO A 43 -5.55 -6.31 7.55
CA PRO A 43 -6.50 -5.68 8.45
C PRO A 43 -6.36 -6.15 9.91
N VAL A 44 -6.33 -5.20 10.86
CA VAL A 44 -6.31 -5.55 12.31
C VAL A 44 -7.73 -5.84 12.77
N LYS A 45 -7.92 -7.04 13.35
CA LYS A 45 -9.22 -7.45 13.90
C LYS A 45 -9.58 -6.57 15.10
N GLY A 46 -10.79 -6.05 15.11
CA GLY A 46 -11.32 -5.26 16.22
C GLY A 46 -10.90 -3.79 16.22
N ALA A 47 -10.11 -3.34 15.24
CA ALA A 47 -9.77 -1.94 15.09
C ALA A 47 -10.80 -1.21 14.21
N GLU A 48 -11.09 0.04 14.55
CA GLU A 48 -11.75 0.98 13.68
C GLU A 48 -10.78 1.42 12.59
N ARG A 49 -11.18 1.33 11.32
CA ARG A 49 -10.34 1.73 10.19
C ARG A 49 -10.89 3.00 9.53
N ARG A 50 -10.00 3.93 9.24
CA ARG A 50 -10.26 5.12 8.43
C ARG A 50 -9.03 5.52 7.64
N ASN A 51 -9.21 6.37 6.63
CA ASN A 51 -8.11 6.98 5.88
C ASN A 51 -8.11 8.49 6.18
N ILE A 52 -6.90 9.05 6.26
CA ILE A 52 -6.67 10.49 6.30
C ILE A 52 -5.73 10.78 5.13
N GLY A 53 -6.22 11.44 4.07
CA GLY A 53 -5.50 11.47 2.79
C GLY A 53 -5.20 10.05 2.31
N HIS A 54 -3.95 9.77 2.00
CA HIS A 54 -3.48 8.45 1.57
C HIS A 54 -3.03 7.53 2.73
N VAL A 55 -3.03 8.03 3.97
CA VAL A 55 -2.62 7.28 5.16
C VAL A 55 -3.75 6.41 5.67
N GLN A 56 -3.48 5.12 5.87
CA GLN A 56 -4.42 4.22 6.54
C GLN A 56 -4.20 4.28 8.05
N LEU A 57 -5.27 4.51 8.79
CA LEU A 57 -5.29 4.54 10.25
C LEU A 57 -6.22 3.44 10.76
N GLU A 58 -5.72 2.61 11.63
CA GLU A 58 -6.50 1.63 12.40
C GLU A 58 -6.32 1.92 13.89
N VAL A 59 -7.43 2.02 14.59
CA VAL A 59 -7.47 2.44 16.00
C VAL A 59 -8.18 1.39 16.85
N GLY A 60 -7.48 0.90 17.87
CA GLY A 60 -8.06 0.16 18.99
C GLY A 60 -8.03 1.00 20.25
N ARG A 61 -9.10 0.94 21.07
CA ARG A 61 -9.14 1.64 22.36
C ARG A 61 -8.70 0.71 23.50
N ALA A 62 -7.94 1.23 24.43
CA ALA A 62 -7.46 0.54 25.62
C ALA A 62 -7.68 1.45 26.85
N GLY A 63 -8.89 1.46 27.40
CA GLY A 63 -9.32 2.44 28.40
C GLY A 63 -9.28 3.85 27.80
N GLU A 64 -8.56 4.77 28.43
CA GLU A 64 -8.36 6.14 27.92
C GLU A 64 -7.27 6.25 26.85
N ALA A 65 -6.45 5.21 26.71
CA ALA A 65 -5.41 5.15 25.69
C ALA A 65 -5.95 4.59 24.36
N ARG A 66 -5.24 4.91 23.29
CA ARG A 66 -5.45 4.33 21.97
C ARG A 66 -4.19 3.61 21.54
N VAL A 67 -4.39 2.44 20.92
CA VAL A 67 -3.35 1.79 20.11
C VAL A 67 -3.69 2.05 18.65
N LYS A 68 -2.78 2.65 17.92
CA LYS A 68 -2.96 2.97 16.51
C LYS A 68 -1.95 2.21 15.67
N ARG A 69 -2.38 1.77 14.50
CA ARG A 69 -1.47 1.40 13.42
C ARG A 69 -1.64 2.39 12.28
N MET A 70 -0.57 3.09 11.97
CA MET A 70 -0.47 3.99 10.83
C MET A 70 0.26 3.28 9.71
N ILE A 71 -0.28 3.32 8.48
CA ILE A 71 0.38 2.84 7.27
C ILE A 71 0.52 4.02 6.32
N TYR A 72 1.75 4.47 6.16
CA TYR A 72 2.12 5.54 5.24
C TYR A 72 2.58 4.91 3.92
N PRO A 73 1.96 5.22 2.77
CA PRO A 73 2.37 4.65 1.49
C PRO A 73 3.75 5.15 1.06
N ALA A 74 4.39 4.42 0.13
CA ALA A 74 5.57 4.93 -0.55
C ALA A 74 5.25 6.28 -1.23
N GLY A 75 6.19 7.22 -1.15
CA GLY A 75 6.01 8.57 -1.67
C GLY A 75 5.20 9.52 -0.78
N PHE A 76 4.74 9.06 0.39
CA PHE A 76 4.07 9.91 1.37
C PHE A 76 4.96 11.07 1.80
N ARG A 77 4.35 12.26 1.91
CA ARG A 77 4.89 13.40 2.65
C ARG A 77 3.76 14.11 3.41
N TRP A 78 3.97 14.40 4.69
CA TRP A 78 2.92 14.95 5.56
C TRP A 78 2.40 16.29 5.03
N SER A 79 3.30 17.20 4.63
CA SER A 79 2.92 18.52 4.10
C SER A 79 2.08 18.46 2.82
N THR A 80 2.16 17.38 2.06
CA THR A 80 1.39 17.17 0.83
C THR A 80 0.10 16.38 1.10
N ASP A 81 0.19 15.30 1.89
CA ASP A 81 -0.89 14.32 2.02
C ASP A 81 -1.81 14.57 3.21
N MET A 82 -1.27 15.10 4.31
CA MET A 82 -2.01 15.29 5.56
C MET A 82 -2.38 16.73 5.85
N LYS A 83 -1.49 17.67 5.57
CA LYS A 83 -1.72 19.10 5.81
C LYS A 83 -3.04 19.62 5.26
N PRO A 84 -3.48 19.28 4.03
CA PRO A 84 -4.77 19.74 3.51
C PRO A 84 -5.98 19.27 4.32
N ALA A 85 -5.87 18.11 4.97
CA ALA A 85 -6.95 17.54 5.79
C ALA A 85 -6.88 17.98 7.26
N VAL A 86 -5.68 18.26 7.78
CA VAL A 86 -5.44 18.62 9.19
C VAL A 86 -5.50 20.13 9.41
N GLY A 87 -5.04 20.94 8.45
CA GLY A 87 -5.12 22.40 8.47
C GLY A 87 -4.03 23.10 9.29
N THR A 88 -2.98 22.39 9.74
CA THR A 88 -1.80 22.97 10.40
C THR A 88 -0.61 23.01 9.46
N ASP A 89 0.38 23.88 9.71
CA ASP A 89 1.58 23.97 8.86
C ASP A 89 2.51 22.76 9.05
N LEU A 90 2.54 22.20 10.25
CA LEU A 90 3.33 21.03 10.64
C LEU A 90 2.45 20.03 11.38
N CYS A 91 2.87 18.79 11.46
CA CYS A 91 2.23 17.80 12.31
C CYS A 91 2.42 18.15 13.77
N MET A 92 1.33 18.49 14.46
CA MET A 92 1.33 18.83 15.89
C MET A 92 1.03 17.61 16.79
N HIS A 93 0.98 16.42 16.22
CA HIS A 93 0.78 15.18 16.98
C HIS A 93 2.14 14.62 17.44
N ALA A 94 2.20 14.17 18.70
CA ALA A 94 3.32 13.41 19.20
C ALA A 94 3.17 11.93 18.83
N HIS A 95 4.22 11.32 18.29
CA HIS A 95 4.21 9.89 17.94
C HIS A 95 5.09 9.13 18.94
N VAL A 96 4.48 8.25 19.71
CA VAL A 96 5.17 7.36 20.67
C VAL A 96 4.82 5.93 20.31
N GLY A 97 5.81 5.12 19.94
CA GLY A 97 5.50 3.77 19.53
C GLY A 97 6.66 2.99 18.94
N PHE A 98 6.33 2.15 18.00
CA PHE A 98 7.26 1.24 17.35
C PHE A 98 7.14 1.33 15.83
N LEU A 99 8.22 1.73 15.19
CA LEU A 99 8.37 1.68 13.74
C LEU A 99 8.65 0.22 13.34
N ALA A 100 7.62 -0.45 12.82
CA ALA A 100 7.65 -1.87 12.52
C ALA A 100 8.16 -2.18 11.11
N ARG A 101 8.04 -1.21 10.17
CA ARG A 101 8.45 -1.38 8.78
C ARG A 101 8.80 -0.05 8.13
N GLY A 102 9.74 -0.12 7.17
CA GLY A 102 10.12 0.98 6.30
C GLY A 102 11.06 1.99 6.95
N GLU A 103 11.21 3.12 6.28
CA GLU A 103 12.08 4.21 6.69
C GLU A 103 11.33 5.54 6.50
N ILE A 104 11.34 6.39 7.52
CA ILE A 104 10.71 7.70 7.52
C ILE A 104 11.68 8.74 8.07
N HIS A 105 11.78 9.87 7.39
CA HIS A 105 12.53 11.01 7.84
C HIS A 105 11.58 12.05 8.41
N ILE A 106 11.97 12.68 9.50
CA ILE A 106 11.22 13.70 10.23
C ILE A 106 12.03 14.98 10.21
N GLU A 107 11.42 16.07 9.72
CA GLU A 107 12.02 17.40 9.67
C GLU A 107 11.27 18.35 10.61
N TYR A 108 11.99 18.89 11.58
CA TYR A 108 11.45 19.84 12.54
C TYR A 108 11.50 21.28 12.02
N ALA A 109 10.79 22.20 12.67
CA ALA A 109 10.69 23.60 12.27
C ALA A 109 12.03 24.35 12.24
N ASP A 110 13.04 23.87 12.96
CA ASP A 110 14.41 24.41 12.99
C ASP A 110 15.31 23.83 11.88
N GLY A 111 14.78 22.95 11.03
CA GLY A 111 15.50 22.27 9.95
C GLY A 111 16.27 21.03 10.39
N CYS A 112 16.18 20.62 11.66
CA CYS A 112 16.73 19.35 12.11
C CYS A 112 16.00 18.19 11.44
N VAL A 113 16.75 17.25 10.84
CA VAL A 113 16.23 16.04 10.23
C VAL A 113 16.66 14.82 11.05
N VAL A 114 15.69 14.03 11.48
CA VAL A 114 15.91 12.75 12.18
C VAL A 114 15.44 11.61 11.30
N GLU A 115 16.33 10.64 11.11
CA GLU A 115 16.07 9.45 10.30
C GLU A 115 15.62 8.29 11.20
N HIS A 116 14.49 7.69 10.87
CA HIS A 116 13.96 6.53 11.57
C HIS A 116 13.85 5.34 10.61
N LYS A 117 14.50 4.23 10.96
CA LYS A 117 14.50 3.01 10.16
C LYS A 117 14.08 1.80 10.98
N ALA A 118 13.12 1.04 10.47
CA ALA A 118 12.59 -0.15 11.14
C ALA A 118 13.65 -1.28 11.26
N PRO A 119 13.59 -2.06 12.37
CA PRO A 119 12.72 -1.93 13.53
C PRO A 119 13.29 -0.94 14.57
N GLN A 120 12.46 -0.03 15.10
CA GLN A 120 12.91 1.00 16.02
C GLN A 120 11.79 1.47 16.96
N ILE A 121 12.11 1.78 18.23
CA ILE A 121 11.25 2.58 19.10
C ILE A 121 11.33 4.03 18.61
N VAL A 122 10.19 4.68 18.51
CA VAL A 122 10.10 6.08 18.10
C VAL A 122 9.41 6.92 19.17
N ALA A 123 9.95 8.13 19.35
CA ALA A 123 9.36 9.19 20.14
C ALA A 123 9.58 10.49 19.33
N ILE A 124 8.55 10.92 18.59
CA ILE A 124 8.63 12.06 17.69
C ILE A 124 7.80 13.18 18.29
N GLU A 125 8.43 14.33 18.52
CA GLU A 125 7.81 15.50 19.11
C GLU A 125 6.88 16.20 18.12
N PRO A 126 5.91 16.99 18.61
CA PRO A 126 5.09 17.86 17.76
C PRO A 126 5.92 18.91 16.99
N GLY A 127 5.38 19.40 15.89
CA GLY A 127 6.00 20.48 15.10
C GLY A 127 6.95 19.99 14.02
N HIS A 128 6.57 18.92 13.32
CA HIS A 128 7.39 18.31 12.28
C HIS A 128 6.64 18.11 10.95
N ASP A 129 7.37 18.05 9.85
CA ASP A 129 7.01 17.38 8.60
C ASP A 129 7.61 15.96 8.62
N GLY A 130 7.19 15.08 7.73
CA GLY A 130 7.79 13.76 7.61
C GLY A 130 7.50 13.15 6.24
N TRP A 131 8.43 12.33 5.74
CA TRP A 131 8.26 11.64 4.46
C TRP A 131 8.82 10.23 4.49
N VAL A 132 8.18 9.36 3.71
CA VAL A 132 8.61 7.97 3.52
C VAL A 132 9.79 7.93 2.56
N VAL A 133 10.82 7.17 2.93
CA VAL A 133 12.01 6.92 2.11
C VAL A 133 11.90 5.58 1.41
N GLY A 134 12.22 5.55 0.12
CA GLY A 134 12.19 4.32 -0.68
C GLY A 134 10.81 3.95 -1.21
N ASN A 135 10.65 2.68 -1.59
CA ASN A 135 9.48 2.17 -2.32
C ASN A 135 8.56 1.28 -1.46
N GLU A 136 8.84 1.20 -0.16
CA GLU A 136 8.04 0.40 0.76
C GLU A 136 7.17 1.30 1.65
N PRO A 137 5.97 0.83 2.04
CA PRO A 137 5.17 1.55 3.01
C PRO A 137 5.85 1.53 4.39
N VAL A 138 5.67 2.61 5.12
CA VAL A 138 6.06 2.70 6.53
C VAL A 138 4.88 2.26 7.39
N VAL A 139 5.17 1.44 8.41
CA VAL A 139 4.19 1.01 9.42
C VAL A 139 4.69 1.43 10.80
N ILE A 140 3.91 2.29 11.47
CA ILE A 140 4.14 2.68 12.85
C ILE A 140 2.97 2.19 13.70
N ILE A 141 3.29 1.53 14.82
CA ILE A 141 2.32 1.16 15.87
C ILE A 141 2.52 2.13 17.00
N GLU A 142 1.51 2.96 17.27
CA GLU A 142 1.57 4.06 18.23
C GLU A 142 0.69 3.80 19.44
N PHE A 143 1.11 4.35 20.56
CA PHE A 143 0.34 4.41 21.80
C PHE A 143 0.11 5.89 22.13
N ASP A 144 -1.14 6.32 22.12
CA ASP A 144 -1.47 7.71 22.39
C ASP A 144 -2.68 7.86 23.31
N PHE A 145 -2.86 9.10 23.75
CA PHE A 145 -4.01 9.54 24.52
C PHE A 145 -4.63 10.72 23.76
N GLU A 146 -5.90 10.68 23.48
CA GLU A 146 -6.57 11.65 22.64
C GLU A 146 -6.37 13.10 23.14
N GLY A 147 -5.52 13.87 22.44
CA GLY A 147 -5.19 15.24 22.78
C GLY A 147 -4.25 15.42 23.99
N ASP A 148 -3.73 14.35 24.60
CA ASP A 148 -3.02 14.42 25.87
C ASP A 148 -1.71 13.60 25.91
N THR A 149 -1.25 13.12 24.76
CA THR A 149 -0.09 12.22 24.67
C THR A 149 1.17 12.85 25.25
N VAL A 150 1.47 14.10 24.89
CA VAL A 150 2.67 14.82 25.34
C VAL A 150 2.72 14.88 26.88
N ARG A 151 1.62 15.29 27.52
CA ARG A 151 1.57 15.40 28.98
C ARG A 151 1.70 14.04 29.66
N ARG A 152 0.97 13.02 29.19
CA ARG A 152 0.94 11.69 29.85
C ARG A 152 2.22 10.90 29.66
N THR A 153 2.93 11.11 28.56
CA THR A 153 4.22 10.43 28.30
C THR A 153 5.41 11.24 28.78
N GLY A 154 5.21 12.48 29.23
CA GLY A 154 6.30 13.38 29.65
C GLY A 154 7.19 13.84 28.51
N MET A 155 6.71 13.78 27.24
CA MET A 155 7.47 14.24 26.09
C MET A 155 7.60 15.76 26.07
N PRO A 156 8.66 16.30 25.42
CA PRO A 156 8.72 17.72 25.08
C PRO A 156 7.53 18.15 24.21
N THR A 157 7.13 19.40 24.35
CA THR A 157 6.07 20.00 23.52
C THR A 157 6.57 20.41 22.12
N ALA A 158 7.87 20.46 21.94
CA ALA A 158 8.55 20.71 20.68
C ALA A 158 9.95 20.06 20.71
N HIS A 159 10.52 19.81 19.56
CA HIS A 159 11.85 19.25 19.42
C HIS A 159 12.91 20.15 20.08
N ARG A 160 13.86 19.51 20.75
CA ARG A 160 15.01 20.17 21.41
C ARG A 160 16.28 19.39 21.11
N HIS A 161 17.33 20.12 20.77
CA HIS A 161 18.69 19.59 20.61
C HIS A 161 19.36 19.32 21.96
#